data_81ef877a5837117e6c0286ea406870ac
#
_entry.id   81ef877a5837117e6c0286ea406870ac
#
_cell.length_a   1.000
_cell.length_b   1.000
_cell.length_c   1.000
_cell.angle_alpha   90.00
_cell.angle_beta   90.00
_cell.angle_gamma   90.00
#
_symmetry.space_group_name_H-M   'P 1'
#
loop_
_entity.id
_entity.type
_entity.pdbx_description
1 polymer ?
#
loop_
_entity_poly.entity_id
_entity_poly.type
_entity_poly.pdbx_seq_one_letter_code
_entity_poly.pdbx_strand_id
1 'polypeptide(L)'
;MITDKALWLADFLYRKKKATRAQVEQAWQKSNISYGKELNRRTFQETKNKVEHLFDTTIAYNAQTHEYYFEDPDIFKEDSVRSWLLKTLSVSSTLQTYKKMQSRILLEEPATGYFHLSELLNAMETSVKAKLTYHPFNKDSYTTLLSAYCLKVFKQRWYALGFSSYHQEVRTFALDRIESIELTGTPFSIPAEFNNKLYFQHCYGITYAPHLELHKITFKVNSKHIPYLRTNPIHHSQKETTEGIFHITAYFSIELMQELLSHGSNIEVIAPSSIRNKIREEAMKIIENYQKSL
;
A
#
# COMPACT_ATOMS: atom_id res chain seq x y z
N MET A 1 -12.77 -15.40 -13.63
CA MET A 1 -11.39 -15.88 -13.49
C MET A 1 -10.48 -14.92 -14.26
N ILE A 2 -9.55 -14.28 -13.56
CA ILE A 2 -8.53 -13.40 -14.14
C ILE A 2 -7.63 -14.30 -14.99
N THR A 3 -7.46 -13.98 -16.26
CA THR A 3 -6.60 -14.78 -17.15
C THR A 3 -5.24 -14.14 -17.23
N ASP A 4 -4.16 -14.94 -17.16
CA ASP A 4 -2.78 -14.48 -17.31
C ASP A 4 -2.57 -13.61 -18.56
N LYS A 5 -3.35 -13.86 -19.62
CA LYS A 5 -3.36 -13.04 -20.84
C LYS A 5 -3.79 -11.59 -20.60
N ALA A 6 -4.85 -11.38 -19.79
CA ALA A 6 -5.34 -10.03 -19.49
C ALA A 6 -4.32 -9.22 -18.68
N LEU A 7 -3.73 -9.86 -17.68
CA LEU A 7 -2.69 -9.24 -16.86
C LEU A 7 -1.45 -8.89 -17.70
N TRP A 8 -1.04 -9.84 -18.53
CA TRP A 8 0.11 -9.63 -19.44
C TRP A 8 -0.15 -8.48 -20.42
N LEU A 9 -1.35 -8.41 -21.02
CA LEU A 9 -1.70 -7.34 -21.97
C LEU A 9 -1.72 -5.98 -21.26
N ALA A 10 -2.28 -5.91 -20.05
CA ALA A 10 -2.31 -4.69 -19.26
C ALA A 10 -0.90 -4.20 -18.92
N ASP A 11 -0.03 -5.08 -18.41
CA ASP A 11 1.36 -4.76 -18.09
C ASP A 11 2.16 -4.34 -19.33
N PHE A 12 1.98 -5.06 -20.44
CA PHE A 12 2.64 -4.74 -21.69
C PHE A 12 2.25 -3.34 -22.21
N LEU A 13 0.96 -3.03 -22.29
CA LEU A 13 0.49 -1.71 -22.74
C LEU A 13 0.87 -0.60 -21.75
N TYR A 14 0.84 -0.86 -20.47
CA TYR A 14 1.28 0.10 -19.45
C TYR A 14 2.75 0.50 -19.62
N ARG A 15 3.65 -0.48 -19.84
CA ARG A 15 5.09 -0.23 -20.04
C ARG A 15 5.39 0.42 -21.38
N LYS A 16 4.74 -0.04 -22.45
CA LYS A 16 4.97 0.46 -23.83
C LYS A 16 4.27 1.79 -24.09
N LYS A 17 3.28 2.15 -23.27
CA LYS A 17 2.37 3.29 -23.42
C LYS A 17 1.42 3.15 -24.61
N LYS A 18 1.90 2.69 -25.76
CA LYS A 18 1.12 2.40 -26.96
C LYS A 18 1.76 1.29 -27.77
N ALA A 19 0.96 0.50 -28.47
CA ALA A 19 1.45 -0.55 -29.34
C ALA A 19 0.42 -0.92 -30.42
N THR A 20 0.93 -1.31 -31.60
CA THR A 20 0.10 -1.91 -32.64
C THR A 20 -0.24 -3.35 -32.28
N ARG A 21 -1.30 -3.90 -32.89
CA ARG A 21 -1.66 -5.31 -32.69
C ARG A 21 -0.51 -6.27 -33.04
N ALA A 22 0.23 -5.98 -34.12
CA ALA A 22 1.38 -6.79 -34.53
C ALA A 22 2.49 -6.79 -33.45
N GLN A 23 2.76 -5.65 -32.83
CA GLN A 23 3.73 -5.56 -31.74
C GLN A 23 3.27 -6.33 -30.49
N VAL A 24 1.98 -6.26 -30.19
CA VAL A 24 1.38 -7.05 -29.08
C VAL A 24 1.54 -8.54 -29.35
N GLU A 25 1.20 -9.01 -30.57
CA GLU A 25 1.30 -10.41 -30.96
C GLU A 25 2.74 -10.93 -30.94
N GLN A 26 3.68 -10.16 -31.49
CA GLN A 26 5.10 -10.50 -31.47
C GLN A 26 5.64 -10.62 -30.02
N ALA A 27 5.25 -9.68 -29.14
CA ALA A 27 5.66 -9.72 -27.75
C ALA A 27 5.00 -10.88 -26.99
N TRP A 28 3.73 -11.17 -27.31
CA TRP A 28 3.02 -12.32 -26.75
C TRP A 28 3.71 -13.64 -27.09
N GLN A 29 4.04 -13.88 -28.37
CA GLN A 29 4.73 -15.09 -28.79
C GLN A 29 6.08 -15.31 -28.08
N LYS A 30 6.79 -14.23 -27.75
CA LYS A 30 8.05 -14.27 -27.00
C LYS A 30 7.85 -14.46 -25.51
N SER A 31 6.64 -14.31 -25.00
CA SER A 31 6.35 -14.46 -23.57
C SER A 31 6.25 -15.93 -23.18
N ASN A 32 6.78 -16.28 -22.01
CA ASN A 32 6.72 -17.65 -21.50
C ASN A 32 5.30 -18.14 -21.21
N ILE A 33 4.35 -17.21 -20.98
CA ILE A 33 2.95 -17.54 -20.69
C ILE A 33 2.13 -17.82 -21.94
N SER A 34 2.67 -17.57 -23.13
CA SER A 34 1.99 -17.88 -24.40
C SER A 34 1.91 -19.40 -24.65
N TYR A 35 2.89 -20.16 -24.10
CA TYR A 35 3.08 -21.58 -24.42
C TYR A 35 3.05 -21.86 -25.95
N GLY A 36 3.55 -20.91 -26.75
CA GLY A 36 3.54 -20.99 -28.20
C GLY A 36 2.18 -20.76 -28.88
N LYS A 37 1.14 -20.36 -28.10
CA LYS A 37 -0.19 -20.07 -28.66
C LYS A 37 -0.24 -18.64 -29.21
N GLU A 38 -0.85 -18.51 -30.37
CA GLU A 38 -1.08 -17.21 -31.01
C GLU A 38 -2.13 -16.37 -30.27
N LEU A 39 -1.97 -15.06 -30.37
CA LEU A 39 -2.98 -14.09 -29.92
C LEU A 39 -3.74 -13.57 -31.16
N ASN A 40 -4.62 -14.43 -31.73
CA ASN A 40 -5.42 -14.05 -32.90
C ASN A 40 -6.36 -12.86 -32.57
N ARG A 41 -6.96 -12.27 -33.61
CA ARG A 41 -7.81 -11.06 -33.50
C ARG A 41 -8.95 -11.23 -32.50
N ARG A 42 -9.63 -12.38 -32.47
CA ARG A 42 -10.74 -12.66 -31.54
C ARG A 42 -10.22 -12.73 -30.11
N THR A 43 -9.16 -13.51 -29.87
CA THR A 43 -8.58 -13.66 -28.54
C THR A 43 -8.02 -12.33 -28.02
N PHE A 44 -7.42 -11.51 -28.91
CA PHE A 44 -6.97 -10.17 -28.53
C PHE A 44 -8.15 -9.31 -28.06
N GLN A 45 -9.26 -9.28 -28.80
CA GLN A 45 -10.44 -8.49 -28.42
C GLN A 45 -11.06 -8.96 -27.11
N GLU A 46 -11.19 -10.29 -26.92
CA GLU A 46 -11.67 -10.87 -25.65
C GLU A 46 -10.74 -10.52 -24.48
N THR A 47 -9.43 -10.53 -24.73
CA THR A 47 -8.43 -10.17 -23.71
C THR A 47 -8.50 -8.68 -23.37
N LYS A 48 -8.63 -7.82 -24.40
CA LYS A 48 -8.81 -6.37 -24.24
C LYS A 48 -10.03 -6.08 -23.36
N ASN A 49 -11.19 -6.65 -23.68
CA ASN A 49 -12.41 -6.46 -22.91
C ASN A 49 -12.25 -6.90 -21.44
N LYS A 50 -11.50 -7.98 -21.19
CA LYS A 50 -11.19 -8.43 -19.83
C LYS A 50 -10.31 -7.45 -19.08
N VAL A 51 -9.33 -6.84 -19.73
CA VAL A 51 -8.49 -5.78 -19.12
C VAL A 51 -9.36 -4.58 -18.76
N GLU A 52 -10.20 -4.12 -19.68
CA GLU A 52 -11.11 -2.99 -19.46
C GLU A 52 -12.01 -3.22 -18.27
N HIS A 53 -12.62 -4.41 -18.19
CA HIS A 53 -13.47 -4.78 -17.07
C HIS A 53 -12.67 -4.93 -15.74
N LEU A 54 -11.50 -5.57 -15.76
CA LEU A 54 -10.72 -5.83 -14.56
C LEU A 54 -10.20 -4.56 -13.88
N PHE A 55 -9.79 -3.59 -14.70
CA PHE A 55 -9.18 -2.35 -14.23
C PHE A 55 -10.12 -1.15 -14.34
N ASP A 56 -11.38 -1.36 -14.72
CA ASP A 56 -12.37 -0.29 -14.94
C ASP A 56 -11.75 0.84 -15.77
N THR A 57 -11.38 0.53 -17.01
CA THR A 57 -10.64 1.41 -17.93
C THR A 57 -11.03 1.15 -19.38
N THR A 58 -10.60 2.05 -20.26
CA THR A 58 -10.75 1.93 -21.70
C THR A 58 -9.39 1.79 -22.38
N ILE A 59 -9.25 0.79 -23.26
CA ILE A 59 -8.12 0.69 -24.19
C ILE A 59 -8.59 1.24 -25.53
N ALA A 60 -8.21 2.49 -25.82
CA ALA A 60 -8.52 3.18 -27.06
C ALA A 60 -7.68 2.65 -28.23
N TYR A 61 -8.16 2.93 -29.44
CA TYR A 61 -7.48 2.60 -30.70
C TYR A 61 -7.36 3.85 -31.56
N ASN A 62 -6.14 4.16 -31.97
CA ASN A 62 -5.88 5.23 -32.92
C ASN A 62 -5.88 4.65 -34.36
N ALA A 63 -6.83 5.08 -35.18
CA ALA A 63 -6.97 4.60 -36.55
C ALA A 63 -5.85 5.07 -37.50
N GLN A 64 -5.16 6.18 -37.21
CA GLN A 64 -4.06 6.69 -38.03
C GLN A 64 -2.76 5.93 -37.79
N THR A 65 -2.44 5.63 -36.52
CA THR A 65 -1.21 4.91 -36.15
C THR A 65 -1.42 3.42 -35.93
N HIS A 66 -2.67 2.95 -35.95
CA HIS A 66 -3.05 1.56 -35.67
C HIS A 66 -2.61 1.07 -34.28
N GLU A 67 -2.49 1.98 -33.32
CA GLU A 67 -2.01 1.69 -31.97
C GLU A 67 -3.16 1.63 -30.95
N TYR A 68 -3.00 0.71 -29.99
CA TYR A 68 -3.83 0.59 -28.79
C TYR A 68 -3.10 1.23 -27.61
N TYR A 69 -3.83 1.91 -26.73
CA TYR A 69 -3.28 2.59 -25.56
C TYR A 69 -4.39 2.76 -24.50
N PHE A 70 -4.00 2.93 -23.24
CA PHE A 70 -4.96 3.32 -22.21
C PHE A 70 -5.40 4.76 -22.41
N GLU A 71 -6.72 4.99 -22.46
CA GLU A 71 -7.30 6.33 -22.65
C GLU A 71 -6.91 7.27 -21.50
N ASP A 72 -6.91 6.76 -20.26
CA ASP A 72 -6.33 7.44 -19.11
C ASP A 72 -4.85 7.05 -18.95
N PRO A 73 -3.88 7.94 -19.26
CA PRO A 73 -2.47 7.63 -19.16
C PRO A 73 -2.00 7.41 -17.71
N ASP A 74 -2.78 7.90 -16.75
CA ASP A 74 -2.50 7.84 -15.31
C ASP A 74 -3.22 6.70 -14.59
N ILE A 75 -3.85 5.80 -15.33
CA ILE A 75 -4.68 4.71 -14.79
C ILE A 75 -3.95 3.87 -13.72
N PHE A 76 -2.65 3.67 -13.89
CA PHE A 76 -1.80 2.93 -12.98
C PHE A 76 -0.82 3.84 -12.23
N LYS A 77 -1.30 4.99 -11.72
CA LYS A 77 -0.49 5.83 -10.81
C LYS A 77 0.05 5.00 -9.67
N GLU A 78 1.26 5.32 -9.21
CA GLU A 78 1.99 4.51 -8.23
C GLU A 78 1.23 4.25 -6.92
N ASP A 79 0.42 5.21 -6.48
CA ASP A 79 -0.38 5.16 -5.25
C ASP A 79 -1.80 4.61 -5.44
N SER A 80 -2.13 4.05 -6.62
CA SER A 80 -3.47 3.54 -6.92
C SER A 80 -3.61 2.06 -6.61
N VAL A 81 -4.83 1.65 -6.20
CA VAL A 81 -5.19 0.23 -6.04
C VAL A 81 -5.01 -0.54 -7.35
N ARG A 82 -5.29 0.10 -8.50
CA ARG A 82 -5.10 -0.49 -9.83
C ARG A 82 -3.64 -0.81 -10.11
N SER A 83 -2.72 0.13 -9.80
CA SER A 83 -1.27 -0.10 -9.92
C SER A 83 -0.80 -1.23 -9.03
N TRP A 84 -1.26 -1.25 -7.78
CA TRP A 84 -0.93 -2.32 -6.82
C TRP A 84 -1.43 -3.68 -7.31
N LEU A 85 -2.67 -3.77 -7.79
CA LEU A 85 -3.25 -5.00 -8.36
C LEU A 85 -2.46 -5.46 -9.59
N LEU A 86 -2.19 -4.58 -10.54
CA LEU A 86 -1.41 -4.91 -11.74
C LEU A 86 -0.05 -5.50 -11.38
N LYS A 87 0.71 -4.83 -10.51
CA LYS A 87 2.04 -5.29 -10.07
C LYS A 87 1.97 -6.63 -9.37
N THR A 88 1.07 -6.78 -8.39
CA THR A 88 0.92 -8.02 -7.59
C THR A 88 0.49 -9.21 -8.45
N LEU A 89 -0.52 -9.01 -9.29
CA LEU A 89 -1.04 -10.07 -10.15
C LEU A 89 -0.03 -10.44 -11.26
N SER A 90 0.70 -9.48 -11.82
CA SER A 90 1.76 -9.74 -12.81
C SER A 90 2.90 -10.56 -12.20
N VAL A 91 3.32 -10.26 -10.98
CA VAL A 91 4.31 -11.07 -10.26
C VAL A 91 3.77 -12.48 -10.00
N SER A 92 2.55 -12.61 -9.48
CA SER A 92 1.90 -13.90 -9.22
C SER A 92 1.83 -14.76 -10.49
N SER A 93 1.35 -14.20 -11.60
CA SER A 93 1.29 -14.89 -12.90
C SER A 93 2.67 -15.33 -13.38
N THR A 94 3.67 -14.48 -13.26
CA THR A 94 5.06 -14.83 -13.61
C THR A 94 5.56 -16.00 -12.78
N LEU A 95 5.39 -15.95 -11.45
CA LEU A 95 5.84 -17.03 -10.55
C LEU A 95 5.13 -18.37 -10.85
N GLN A 96 3.83 -18.34 -11.17
CA GLN A 96 3.08 -19.54 -11.57
C GLN A 96 3.63 -20.16 -12.85
N THR A 97 4.09 -19.36 -13.79
CA THR A 97 4.70 -19.85 -15.04
C THR A 97 6.00 -20.61 -14.78
N TYR A 98 6.79 -20.18 -13.80
CA TYR A 98 8.08 -20.78 -13.46
C TYR A 98 8.01 -21.79 -12.31
N LYS A 99 7.03 -22.69 -12.31
CA LYS A 99 6.79 -23.68 -11.24
C LYS A 99 8.04 -24.43 -10.77
N LYS A 100 8.93 -24.82 -11.69
CA LYS A 100 10.19 -25.52 -11.37
C LYS A 100 11.21 -24.67 -10.60
N MET A 101 11.03 -23.34 -10.58
CA MET A 101 11.92 -22.41 -9.90
C MET A 101 11.38 -21.96 -8.54
N GLN A 102 10.18 -22.38 -8.15
CA GLN A 102 9.54 -21.93 -6.89
C GLN A 102 10.39 -22.24 -5.65
N SER A 103 11.09 -23.37 -5.63
CA SER A 103 12.01 -23.70 -4.53
C SER A 103 13.24 -22.79 -4.40
N ARG A 104 13.48 -21.95 -5.39
CA ARG A 104 14.60 -20.98 -5.43
C ARG A 104 14.16 -19.54 -5.16
N ILE A 105 12.88 -19.34 -4.85
CA ILE A 105 12.27 -18.04 -4.61
C ILE A 105 11.81 -18.00 -3.17
N LEU A 106 12.39 -17.09 -2.40
CA LEU A 106 12.01 -16.85 -1.02
C LEU A 106 11.14 -15.58 -0.98
N LEU A 107 9.96 -15.70 -0.44
CA LEU A 107 8.98 -14.60 -0.32
C LEU A 107 8.78 -14.28 1.16
N GLU A 108 8.54 -13.02 1.44
CA GLU A 108 7.99 -12.62 2.72
C GLU A 108 6.53 -13.04 2.84
N GLU A 109 6.07 -13.27 4.06
CA GLU A 109 4.67 -13.57 4.32
C GLU A 109 3.77 -12.43 3.82
N PRO A 110 2.62 -12.74 3.21
CA PRO A 110 1.66 -11.72 2.82
C PRO A 110 1.13 -10.97 4.05
N ALA A 111 0.58 -9.78 3.81
CA ALA A 111 0.01 -8.97 4.88
C ALA A 111 -1.04 -9.74 5.68
N THR A 112 -0.87 -9.77 7.00
CA THR A 112 -1.77 -10.48 7.92
C THR A 112 -3.15 -9.81 8.01
N GLY A 113 -4.17 -10.58 8.45
CA GLY A 113 -5.54 -10.07 8.62
C GLY A 113 -6.40 -10.12 7.36
N TYR A 114 -5.92 -10.70 6.26
CA TYR A 114 -6.68 -10.77 5.00
C TYR A 114 -7.97 -11.59 5.10
N PHE A 115 -8.11 -12.45 6.08
CA PHE A 115 -9.31 -13.29 6.28
C PHE A 115 -10.60 -12.48 6.45
N HIS A 116 -10.51 -11.28 7.01
CA HIS A 116 -11.64 -10.38 7.26
C HIS A 116 -11.83 -9.31 6.20
N LEU A 117 -11.07 -9.37 5.10
CA LEU A 117 -11.15 -8.35 4.04
C LEU A 117 -12.50 -8.38 3.34
N SER A 118 -13.02 -9.57 3.03
CA SER A 118 -14.28 -9.70 2.27
C SER A 118 -15.46 -9.16 3.04
N GLU A 119 -15.55 -9.43 4.34
CA GLU A 119 -16.62 -8.95 5.20
C GLU A 119 -16.57 -7.42 5.35
N LEU A 120 -15.36 -6.85 5.54
CA LEU A 120 -15.19 -5.40 5.64
C LEU A 120 -15.46 -4.69 4.32
N LEU A 121 -15.01 -5.24 3.21
CA LEU A 121 -15.30 -4.68 1.89
C LEU A 121 -16.81 -4.71 1.60
N ASN A 122 -17.51 -5.78 1.97
CA ASN A 122 -18.94 -5.87 1.84
C ASN A 122 -19.66 -4.84 2.74
N ALA A 123 -19.20 -4.66 4.00
CA ALA A 123 -19.73 -3.64 4.89
C ALA A 123 -19.56 -2.23 4.32
N MET A 124 -18.39 -1.96 3.70
CA MET A 124 -18.11 -0.67 3.06
C MET A 124 -18.95 -0.45 1.80
N GLU A 125 -19.08 -1.46 0.93
CA GLU A 125 -19.87 -1.41 -0.30
C GLU A 125 -21.35 -1.17 -0.01
N THR A 126 -21.90 -1.88 0.96
CA THR A 126 -23.30 -1.77 1.36
C THR A 126 -23.58 -0.63 2.35
N SER A 127 -22.52 0.07 2.79
CA SER A 127 -22.59 1.16 3.76
C SER A 127 -23.31 0.77 5.06
N VAL A 128 -23.04 -0.44 5.57
CA VAL A 128 -23.59 -0.93 6.84
C VAL A 128 -22.49 -1.10 7.88
N LYS A 129 -22.85 -0.88 9.16
CA LYS A 129 -21.91 -1.06 10.27
C LYS A 129 -21.56 -2.53 10.44
N ALA A 130 -20.28 -2.80 10.69
CA ALA A 130 -19.79 -4.11 11.07
C ALA A 130 -19.65 -4.19 12.60
N LYS A 131 -20.22 -5.22 13.21
CA LYS A 131 -20.00 -5.55 14.62
C LYS A 131 -18.73 -6.36 14.73
N LEU A 132 -17.72 -5.81 15.41
CA LEU A 132 -16.42 -6.44 15.61
C LEU A 132 -16.27 -6.91 17.06
N THR A 133 -15.76 -8.13 17.25
CA THR A 133 -15.10 -8.51 18.51
C THR A 133 -13.60 -8.32 18.29
N TYR A 134 -12.99 -7.43 19.08
CA TYR A 134 -11.60 -7.00 18.90
C TYR A 134 -10.77 -7.27 20.12
N HIS A 135 -9.62 -7.91 19.93
CA HIS A 135 -8.66 -8.23 20.98
C HIS A 135 -7.43 -7.30 20.90
N PRO A 136 -7.35 -6.21 21.69
CA PRO A 136 -6.19 -5.34 21.73
C PRO A 136 -5.03 -6.03 22.47
N PHE A 137 -3.81 -5.53 22.25
CA PHE A 137 -2.67 -6.01 23.04
C PHE A 137 -2.85 -5.64 24.52
N ASN A 138 -2.57 -6.57 25.41
CA ASN A 138 -2.56 -6.41 26.88
C ASN A 138 -3.89 -5.90 27.47
N LYS A 139 -5.01 -6.19 26.84
CA LYS A 139 -6.36 -5.85 27.32
C LYS A 139 -7.34 -6.94 26.92
N ASP A 140 -8.46 -7.03 27.64
CA ASP A 140 -9.54 -7.92 27.29
C ASP A 140 -10.21 -7.57 25.97
N SER A 141 -10.77 -8.58 25.30
CA SER A 141 -11.57 -8.38 24.09
C SER A 141 -12.81 -7.53 24.38
N TYR A 142 -13.17 -6.70 23.43
CA TYR A 142 -14.39 -5.89 23.50
C TYR A 142 -15.10 -5.89 22.16
N THR A 143 -16.39 -5.57 22.21
CA THR A 143 -17.22 -5.46 21.01
C THR A 143 -17.43 -3.99 20.64
N THR A 144 -17.38 -3.68 19.34
CA THR A 144 -17.68 -2.36 18.80
C THR A 144 -18.45 -2.46 17.49
N LEU A 145 -19.28 -1.45 17.21
CA LEU A 145 -19.83 -1.23 15.89
C LEU A 145 -18.87 -0.31 15.13
N LEU A 146 -18.31 -0.80 14.03
CA LEU A 146 -17.41 -0.06 13.17
C LEU A 146 -18.15 0.42 11.91
N SER A 147 -18.18 1.73 11.69
CA SER A 147 -18.46 2.34 10.39
C SER A 147 -17.14 2.41 9.64
N ALA A 148 -16.85 1.41 8.79
CA ALA A 148 -15.56 1.30 8.12
C ALA A 148 -15.44 2.32 6.98
N TYR A 149 -14.46 3.22 7.04
CA TYR A 149 -14.23 4.30 6.06
C TYR A 149 -13.22 3.91 5.00
N CYS A 150 -12.10 3.30 5.38
CA CYS A 150 -11.10 2.82 4.44
C CYS A 150 -10.25 1.68 5.02
N LEU A 151 -9.57 0.96 4.14
CA LEU A 151 -8.58 -0.05 4.47
C LEU A 151 -7.17 0.46 4.11
N LYS A 152 -6.19 0.07 4.92
CA LYS A 152 -4.78 0.42 4.71
C LYS A 152 -3.88 -0.76 5.00
N VAL A 153 -2.86 -0.95 4.15
CA VAL A 153 -1.75 -1.87 4.45
C VAL A 153 -0.57 -1.06 4.97
N PHE A 154 0.02 -1.52 6.07
CA PHE A 154 1.24 -0.94 6.61
C PHE A 154 2.07 -2.03 7.31
N LYS A 155 3.37 -2.11 7.00
CA LYS A 155 4.31 -3.11 7.55
C LYS A 155 3.70 -4.51 7.59
N GLN A 156 3.25 -4.98 6.43
CA GLN A 156 2.68 -6.33 6.20
C GLN A 156 1.46 -6.65 7.08
N ARG A 157 0.64 -5.66 7.41
CA ARG A 157 -0.59 -5.82 8.17
C ARG A 157 -1.71 -4.99 7.58
N TRP A 158 -2.90 -5.57 7.50
CA TRP A 158 -4.12 -4.87 7.12
C TRP A 158 -4.74 -4.15 8.31
N TYR A 159 -5.24 -2.96 8.04
CA TYR A 159 -5.95 -2.12 9.00
C TYR A 159 -7.23 -1.57 8.40
N ALA A 160 -8.28 -1.50 9.24
CA ALA A 160 -9.52 -0.78 8.94
C ALA A 160 -9.56 0.51 9.75
N LEU A 161 -9.78 1.63 9.07
CA LEU A 161 -10.06 2.91 9.69
C LEU A 161 -11.55 3.17 9.65
N GLY A 162 -12.14 3.62 10.75
CA GLY A 162 -13.55 3.97 10.80
C GLY A 162 -14.00 4.49 12.16
N PHE A 163 -15.24 4.94 12.24
CA PHE A 163 -15.84 5.39 13.50
C PHE A 163 -16.22 4.19 14.37
N SER A 164 -15.71 4.16 15.57
CA SER A 164 -15.96 3.12 16.58
C SER A 164 -17.02 3.56 17.56
N SER A 165 -18.10 2.79 17.69
CA SER A 165 -19.14 3.09 18.70
C SER A 165 -18.64 2.92 20.13
N TYR A 166 -17.65 2.06 20.37
CA TYR A 166 -17.07 1.88 21.70
C TYR A 166 -16.21 3.08 22.12
N HIS A 167 -15.40 3.64 21.20
CA HIS A 167 -14.51 4.76 21.49
C HIS A 167 -15.14 6.13 21.22
N GLN A 168 -16.28 6.20 20.52
CA GLN A 168 -16.94 7.43 20.08
C GLN A 168 -16.04 8.35 19.23
N GLU A 169 -15.10 7.75 18.49
CA GLU A 169 -14.16 8.46 17.62
C GLU A 169 -13.69 7.58 16.47
N VAL A 170 -13.02 8.18 15.48
CA VAL A 170 -12.39 7.46 14.38
C VAL A 170 -11.14 6.76 14.89
N ARG A 171 -11.08 5.44 14.70
CA ARG A 171 -9.99 4.58 15.16
C ARG A 171 -9.51 3.64 14.05
N THR A 172 -8.28 3.18 14.21
CA THR A 172 -7.65 2.18 13.34
C THR A 172 -7.62 0.83 14.05
N PHE A 173 -8.12 -0.20 13.36
CA PHE A 173 -8.20 -1.58 13.84
C PHE A 173 -7.31 -2.47 12.97
N ALA A 174 -6.38 -3.20 13.59
CA ALA A 174 -5.60 -4.22 12.90
C ALA A 174 -6.48 -5.43 12.65
N LEU A 175 -6.58 -5.90 11.39
CA LEU A 175 -7.51 -6.95 11.01
C LEU A 175 -7.15 -8.30 11.64
N ASP A 176 -5.88 -8.57 11.87
CA ASP A 176 -5.38 -9.77 12.52
C ASP A 176 -5.70 -9.88 14.02
N ARG A 177 -6.30 -8.83 14.60
CA ARG A 177 -6.79 -8.80 15.99
C ARG A 177 -8.31 -8.84 16.09
N ILE A 178 -8.98 -8.99 14.96
CA ILE A 178 -10.42 -9.17 14.94
C ILE A 178 -10.71 -10.66 15.12
N GLU A 179 -11.43 -11.00 16.18
CA GLU A 179 -11.84 -12.36 16.46
C GLU A 179 -13.08 -12.77 15.68
N SER A 180 -14.00 -11.81 15.47
CA SER A 180 -15.21 -12.04 14.69
C SER A 180 -15.74 -10.75 14.06
N ILE A 181 -16.40 -10.89 12.91
CA ILE A 181 -17.12 -9.82 12.21
C ILE A 181 -18.53 -10.31 11.89
N GLU A 182 -19.51 -9.46 12.18
CA GLU A 182 -20.90 -9.65 11.79
C GLU A 182 -21.40 -8.36 11.11
N LEU A 183 -21.97 -8.48 9.90
CA LEU A 183 -22.63 -7.33 9.28
C LEU A 183 -23.94 -7.06 10.00
N THR A 184 -24.17 -5.79 10.31
CA THR A 184 -25.43 -5.36 10.90
C THR A 184 -26.36 -4.81 9.82
N GLY A 185 -27.65 -4.72 10.11
CA GLY A 185 -28.58 -4.00 9.22
C GLY A 185 -28.53 -2.47 9.39
N THR A 186 -27.61 -1.93 10.21
CA THR A 186 -27.58 -0.50 10.55
C THR A 186 -26.74 0.25 9.52
N PRO A 187 -27.33 1.17 8.75
CA PRO A 187 -26.57 1.96 7.78
C PRO A 187 -25.69 2.99 8.47
N PHE A 188 -24.64 3.44 7.74
CA PHE A 188 -23.85 4.60 8.11
C PHE A 188 -23.53 5.44 6.87
N SER A 189 -23.13 6.69 7.08
CA SER A 189 -22.55 7.55 6.04
C SER A 189 -21.16 7.99 6.44
N ILE A 190 -20.27 8.07 5.47
CA ILE A 190 -18.95 8.67 5.67
C ILE A 190 -19.15 10.19 5.72
N PRO A 191 -18.63 10.92 6.72
CA PRO A 191 -18.71 12.38 6.77
C PRO A 191 -18.18 13.00 5.46
N ALA A 192 -18.88 14.00 4.93
CA ALA A 192 -18.53 14.62 3.64
C ALA A 192 -17.12 15.25 3.64
N GLU A 193 -16.66 15.69 4.82
CA GLU A 193 -15.34 16.26 5.03
C GLU A 193 -14.24 15.19 5.13
N PHE A 194 -14.59 13.91 5.28
CA PHE A 194 -13.60 12.84 5.40
C PHE A 194 -12.95 12.54 4.05
N ASN A 195 -11.63 12.63 4.02
CA ASN A 195 -10.81 12.24 2.88
C ASN A 195 -9.64 11.39 3.38
N ASN A 196 -9.59 10.12 2.98
CA ASN A 196 -8.57 9.17 3.43
C ASN A 196 -7.14 9.59 3.06
N LYS A 197 -6.93 10.23 1.91
CA LYS A 197 -5.61 10.74 1.50
C LYS A 197 -5.17 11.88 2.42
N LEU A 198 -6.05 12.85 2.67
CA LEU A 198 -5.75 13.97 3.58
C LEU A 198 -5.56 13.47 5.03
N TYR A 199 -6.36 12.49 5.45
CA TYR A 199 -6.27 11.90 6.77
C TYR A 199 -4.88 11.32 7.06
N PHE A 200 -4.28 10.63 6.08
CA PHE A 200 -2.97 10.00 6.22
C PHE A 200 -1.82 10.84 5.66
N GLN A 201 -2.09 12.02 5.08
CA GLN A 201 -1.09 12.82 4.37
C GLN A 201 0.17 13.14 5.20
N HIS A 202 0.00 13.35 6.49
CA HIS A 202 1.09 13.69 7.40
C HIS A 202 1.39 12.59 8.42
N CYS A 203 0.79 11.41 8.23
CA CYS A 203 0.99 10.27 9.12
C CYS A 203 2.07 9.34 8.56
N TYR A 204 3.06 9.04 9.37
CA TYR A 204 3.86 7.85 9.14
C TYR A 204 3.15 6.66 9.78
N GLY A 205 2.72 5.70 8.96
CA GLY A 205 2.00 4.53 9.48
C GLY A 205 0.50 4.70 9.59
N ILE A 206 -0.06 4.25 10.68
CA ILE A 206 -1.49 4.11 10.90
C ILE A 206 -2.05 5.04 11.99
N THR A 207 -1.19 5.62 12.80
CA THR A 207 -1.61 6.50 13.88
C THR A 207 -1.90 7.89 13.32
N TYR A 208 -3.18 8.25 13.39
CA TYR A 208 -3.62 9.62 13.18
C TYR A 208 -3.82 10.27 14.54
N ALA A 209 -3.15 11.35 14.76
CA ALA A 209 -3.20 12.09 16.01
C ALA A 209 -3.38 13.58 15.69
N PRO A 210 -4.62 14.04 15.46
CA PRO A 210 -4.90 15.43 15.08
C PRO A 210 -4.50 16.43 16.17
N HIS A 211 -4.28 15.96 17.40
CA HIS A 211 -3.75 16.75 18.52
C HIS A 211 -2.22 16.89 18.49
N LEU A 212 -1.52 16.11 17.63
CA LEU A 212 -0.08 16.28 17.46
C LEU A 212 0.21 17.44 16.52
N GLU A 213 1.24 18.19 16.87
CA GLU A 213 1.75 19.27 16.04
C GLU A 213 2.42 18.71 14.76
N LEU A 214 2.17 19.36 13.64
CA LEU A 214 2.83 19.06 12.37
C LEU A 214 4.25 19.65 12.38
N HIS A 215 5.24 18.80 12.18
CA HIS A 215 6.64 19.20 12.21
C HIS A 215 7.33 19.03 10.84
N LYS A 216 8.17 19.99 10.52
CA LYS A 216 9.22 19.80 9.53
C LYS A 216 10.44 19.19 10.23
N ILE A 217 10.62 17.89 10.08
CA ILE A 217 11.68 17.13 10.73
C ILE A 217 12.87 17.07 9.78
N THR A 218 14.00 17.59 10.21
CA THR A 218 15.25 17.62 9.43
C THR A 218 16.25 16.64 10.03
N PHE A 219 16.87 15.83 9.20
CA PHE A 219 17.85 14.84 9.62
C PHE A 219 19.02 14.76 8.65
N LYS A 220 20.19 14.49 9.23
CA LYS A 220 21.43 14.24 8.51
C LYS A 220 21.60 12.75 8.30
N VAL A 221 22.10 12.36 7.16
CA VAL A 221 22.28 10.97 6.72
C VAL A 221 23.75 10.71 6.41
N ASN A 222 24.26 9.57 6.87
CA ASN A 222 25.61 9.12 6.54
C ASN A 222 25.75 8.93 5.03
N SER A 223 26.86 9.33 4.45
CA SER A 223 27.10 9.28 2.99
C SER A 223 26.85 7.91 2.37
N LYS A 224 27.20 6.83 3.05
CA LYS A 224 26.95 5.46 2.60
C LYS A 224 25.47 5.07 2.59
N HIS A 225 24.64 5.76 3.37
CA HIS A 225 23.20 5.46 3.51
C HIS A 225 22.30 6.36 2.64
N ILE A 226 22.84 7.45 2.08
CA ILE A 226 22.11 8.38 1.20
C ILE A 226 21.41 7.66 0.03
N PRO A 227 22.10 6.77 -0.75
CA PRO A 227 21.46 6.10 -1.87
C PRO A 227 20.25 5.26 -1.45
N TYR A 228 20.29 4.65 -0.27
CA TYR A 228 19.16 3.88 0.27
C TYR A 228 17.94 4.77 0.48
N LEU A 229 18.07 5.92 1.13
CA LEU A 229 16.96 6.83 1.38
C LEU A 229 16.43 7.55 0.13
N ARG A 230 17.26 7.71 -0.90
CA ARG A 230 16.81 8.23 -2.20
C ARG A 230 15.89 7.24 -2.92
N THR A 231 16.16 5.93 -2.77
CA THR A 231 15.37 4.87 -3.41
C THR A 231 14.21 4.37 -2.55
N ASN A 232 14.31 4.50 -1.23
CA ASN A 232 13.29 4.09 -0.28
C ASN A 232 13.02 5.21 0.75
N PRO A 233 12.26 6.24 0.37
CA PRO A 233 12.01 7.38 1.24
C PRO A 233 11.18 6.99 2.46
N ILE A 234 11.53 7.54 3.64
CA ILE A 234 10.78 7.33 4.89
C ILE A 234 9.33 7.81 4.76
N HIS A 235 9.11 8.94 4.09
CA HIS A 235 7.80 9.54 3.93
C HIS A 235 7.68 10.20 2.55
N HIS A 236 6.48 10.21 1.95
CA HIS A 236 6.27 10.79 0.61
C HIS A 236 6.65 12.28 0.52
N SER A 237 6.64 13.01 1.64
CA SER A 237 7.08 14.41 1.70
C SER A 237 8.59 14.57 1.81
N GLN A 238 9.38 13.47 1.80
CA GLN A 238 10.82 13.53 1.92
C GLN A 238 11.45 14.32 0.78
N LYS A 239 12.29 15.29 1.15
CA LYS A 239 13.09 16.07 0.21
C LYS A 239 14.51 16.18 0.71
N GLU A 240 15.47 16.06 -0.19
CA GLU A 240 16.87 16.34 0.05
C GLU A 240 17.12 17.83 -0.27
N THR A 241 17.69 18.58 0.67
CA THR A 241 17.97 20.02 0.51
C THR A 241 19.41 20.29 0.10
N THR A 242 20.34 19.62 0.76
CA THR A 242 21.76 19.56 0.43
C THR A 242 22.19 18.12 0.59
N GLU A 243 23.33 17.74 0.00
CA GLU A 243 23.76 16.35 0.05
C GLU A 243 23.80 15.81 1.49
N GLY A 244 23.03 14.76 1.72
CA GLY A 244 22.89 14.10 3.01
C GLY A 244 22.02 14.83 4.04
N ILE A 245 21.38 15.95 3.70
CA ILE A 245 20.41 16.64 4.57
C ILE A 245 19.01 16.49 3.98
N PHE A 246 18.19 15.76 4.68
CA PHE A 246 16.80 15.48 4.31
C PHE A 246 15.83 16.16 5.27
N HIS A 247 14.63 16.41 4.80
CA HIS A 247 13.50 16.77 5.65
C HIS A 247 12.23 16.06 5.22
N ILE A 248 11.36 15.82 6.19
CA ILE A 248 9.99 15.34 6.02
C ILE A 248 9.03 16.28 6.75
N THR A 249 7.77 16.32 6.31
CA THR A 249 6.69 17.06 6.99
C THR A 249 5.68 16.04 7.48
N ALA A 250 5.66 15.77 8.79
CA ALA A 250 4.85 14.72 9.38
C ALA A 250 4.52 14.98 10.85
N TYR A 251 3.47 14.33 11.35
CA TYR A 251 3.23 14.19 12.79
C TYR A 251 4.28 13.27 13.39
N PHE A 252 4.86 13.68 14.52
CA PHE A 252 5.84 12.85 15.22
C PHE A 252 5.13 11.81 16.08
N SER A 253 4.79 10.68 15.46
CA SER A 253 4.18 9.51 16.08
C SER A 253 5.24 8.52 16.59
N ILE A 254 4.77 7.55 17.39
CA ILE A 254 5.65 6.46 17.87
C ILE A 254 6.19 5.62 16.69
N GLU A 255 5.38 5.41 15.65
CA GLU A 255 5.83 4.67 14.46
C GLU A 255 6.92 5.42 13.70
N LEU A 256 6.83 6.75 13.59
CA LEU A 256 7.87 7.56 12.96
C LEU A 256 9.15 7.57 13.79
N MET A 257 9.02 7.64 15.12
CA MET A 257 10.17 7.54 16.02
C MET A 257 10.90 6.20 15.84
N GLN A 258 10.15 5.10 15.83
CA GLN A 258 10.69 3.76 15.62
C GLN A 258 11.37 3.62 14.25
N GLU A 259 10.77 4.22 13.21
CA GLU A 259 11.36 4.21 11.88
C GLU A 259 12.70 4.94 11.85
N LEU A 260 12.76 6.15 12.40
CA LEU A 260 14.02 6.92 12.48
C LEU A 260 15.10 6.17 13.26
N LEU A 261 14.73 5.54 14.38
CA LEU A 261 15.67 4.73 15.18
C LEU A 261 16.11 3.45 14.48
N SER A 262 15.31 2.88 13.60
CA SER A 262 15.65 1.64 12.87
C SER A 262 16.85 1.82 11.93
N HIS A 263 17.15 3.05 11.52
CA HIS A 263 18.33 3.38 10.72
C HIS A 263 19.63 3.44 11.55
N GLY A 264 19.54 3.32 12.89
CA GLY A 264 20.66 3.33 13.80
C GLY A 264 21.49 4.62 13.69
N SER A 265 22.82 4.48 13.66
CA SER A 265 23.74 5.63 13.54
C SER A 265 23.81 6.25 12.14
N ASN A 266 23.07 5.74 11.16
CA ASN A 266 23.08 6.28 9.81
C ASN A 266 22.23 7.54 9.65
N ILE A 267 21.31 7.80 10.58
CA ILE A 267 20.45 8.99 10.60
C ILE A 267 20.60 9.73 11.92
N GLU A 268 20.78 11.04 11.84
CA GLU A 268 20.78 11.95 12.98
C GLU A 268 19.68 13.01 12.78
N VAL A 269 18.67 13.02 13.64
CA VAL A 269 17.68 14.10 13.65
C VAL A 269 18.33 15.37 14.19
N ILE A 270 18.34 16.45 13.40
CA ILE A 270 18.96 17.72 13.76
C ILE A 270 17.94 18.81 14.15
N ALA A 271 16.73 18.75 13.61
CA ALA A 271 15.66 19.69 13.93
C ALA A 271 14.26 19.06 13.78
N PRO A 272 13.25 19.51 14.54
CA PRO A 272 13.36 20.47 15.65
C PRO A 272 14.03 19.84 16.90
N SER A 273 14.52 20.70 17.80
CA SER A 273 15.21 20.26 19.04
C SER A 273 14.34 19.38 19.94
N SER A 274 13.04 19.64 19.98
CA SER A 274 12.08 18.82 20.73
C SER A 274 12.07 17.35 20.26
N ILE A 275 12.07 17.12 18.95
CA ILE A 275 12.09 15.77 18.38
C ILE A 275 13.48 15.14 18.55
N ARG A 276 14.55 15.92 18.29
CA ARG A 276 15.91 15.45 18.52
C ARG A 276 16.10 14.95 19.95
N ASN A 277 15.61 15.70 20.94
CA ASN A 277 15.70 15.29 22.35
C ASN A 277 14.92 13.99 22.63
N LYS A 278 13.71 13.83 22.10
CA LYS A 278 12.93 12.59 22.25
C LYS A 278 13.65 11.38 21.65
N ILE A 279 14.24 11.53 20.47
CA ILE A 279 15.06 10.44 19.83
C ILE A 279 16.25 10.12 20.72
N ARG A 280 16.96 11.15 21.24
CA ARG A 280 18.12 10.96 22.12
C ARG A 280 17.73 10.25 23.42
N GLU A 281 16.63 10.66 24.07
CA GLU A 281 16.12 10.02 25.27
C GLU A 281 15.80 8.55 25.06
N GLU A 282 15.17 8.21 23.94
CA GLU A 282 14.87 6.82 23.60
C GLU A 282 16.12 6.01 23.32
N ALA A 283 17.10 6.58 22.62
CA ALA A 283 18.40 5.94 22.40
C ALA A 283 19.16 5.70 23.72
N MET A 284 19.07 6.62 24.69
CA MET A 284 19.65 6.42 26.03
C MET A 284 19.01 5.24 26.77
N LYS A 285 17.68 5.11 26.73
CA LYS A 285 16.99 3.93 27.31
C LYS A 285 17.45 2.61 26.67
N ILE A 286 17.71 2.61 25.37
CA ILE A 286 18.27 1.44 24.68
C ILE A 286 19.64 1.11 25.27
N ILE A 287 20.55 2.09 25.43
CA ILE A 287 21.87 1.90 26.03
C ILE A 287 21.75 1.35 27.46
N GLU A 288 20.87 1.93 28.29
CA GLU A 288 20.64 1.48 29.67
C GLU A 288 20.18 0.03 29.74
N ASN A 289 19.35 -0.44 28.82
CA ASN A 289 18.91 -1.82 28.76
C ASN A 289 20.08 -2.78 28.50
N TYR A 290 21.02 -2.41 27.63
CA TYR A 290 22.22 -3.23 27.38
C TYR A 290 23.25 -3.17 28.53
N GLN A 291 23.31 -2.08 29.27
CA GLN A 291 24.20 -1.96 30.45
C GLN A 291 23.67 -2.73 31.66
N LYS A 292 22.37 -2.87 31.85
CA LYS A 292 21.75 -3.64 32.95
C LYS A 292 21.87 -5.16 32.75
N SER A 293 22.21 -5.61 31.56
CA SER A 293 22.29 -7.03 31.21
C SER A 293 23.72 -7.60 31.35
N LEU A 294 24.68 -6.77 31.79
CA LEU A 294 26.04 -7.12 32.15
C LEU A 294 26.22 -7.11 33.66
#